data_93e0267f7db1b03efba79fa550e7bb90
#
_entry.id   93e0267f7db1b03efba79fa550e7bb90
#
_cell.length_a   1.000
_cell.length_b   1.000
_cell.length_c   1.000
_cell.angle_alpha   90.00
_cell.angle_beta   90.00
_cell.angle_gamma   90.00
#
_symmetry.space_group_name_H-M   'P 1'
#
loop_
_entity.id
_entity.type
_entity.pdbx_description
1 polymer ?
#
loop_
_entity_poly.entity_id
_entity_poly.type
_entity_poly.pdbx_seq_one_letter_code
_entity_poly.pdbx_strand_id
1 'polypeptide(L)'
;MTEEAQTASGRIRSHRFSNRFGNLDPYVRAEEFLETLGGVAVEQDSLAGPMLGDQESETVADVDAGIAFFGQFIDHEITFDPTSSLERRNDPQALRNFRTPTLDLDSVYGGGEEVRPFLYDHDDPDTAKLLTGPASDADPTDEDAPRAARFGASDLQRNRQGRALITDPRNDENVVIAQLQLSFIKFHNRVVDYLRSGDGHELLETSSDEHAYEAARRLVRWHYQWLVLHEFLPRICDGSVLDDIRANGRSYFLQPDTPTSIPVEFPCAACGYGHSQIRD
;
A
#
# COMPACT_ATOMS: atom_id res chain seq x y z
N MET A 1 -3.24 -11.57 -31.64
CA MET A 1 -4.51 -11.93 -30.99
C MET A 1 -4.30 -13.27 -30.32
N THR A 2 -3.86 -13.27 -29.09
CA THR A 2 -3.81 -14.46 -28.23
C THR A 2 -4.62 -14.11 -27.00
N GLU A 3 -5.76 -14.75 -26.93
CA GLU A 3 -6.69 -14.80 -25.82
C GLU A 3 -5.95 -15.30 -24.58
N GLU A 4 -5.59 -14.42 -23.66
CA GLU A 4 -5.30 -14.83 -22.29
C GLU A 4 -6.62 -15.03 -21.57
N ALA A 5 -7.04 -16.28 -21.58
CA ALA A 5 -8.17 -16.75 -20.81
C ALA A 5 -7.99 -16.33 -19.33
N GLN A 6 -8.92 -15.53 -18.84
CA GLN A 6 -9.21 -15.38 -17.43
C GLN A 6 -9.59 -16.74 -16.85
N THR A 7 -8.62 -17.48 -16.36
CA THR A 7 -8.93 -18.61 -15.50
C THR A 7 -9.16 -18.07 -14.09
N ALA A 8 -10.41 -18.08 -13.68
CA ALA A 8 -10.85 -17.99 -12.29
C ALA A 8 -10.22 -19.14 -11.48
N SER A 9 -9.00 -18.93 -11.03
CA SER A 9 -8.35 -19.77 -10.05
C SER A 9 -7.75 -18.86 -9.00
N GLY A 10 -8.28 -18.93 -7.78
CA GLY A 10 -7.90 -18.15 -6.61
C GLY A 10 -6.45 -18.37 -6.14
N ARG A 11 -5.51 -18.49 -7.08
CA ARG A 11 -4.09 -18.56 -6.77
C ARG A 11 -3.53 -17.17 -6.57
N ILE A 12 -2.97 -16.93 -5.41
CA ILE A 12 -2.13 -15.76 -5.13
C ILE A 12 -1.02 -15.75 -6.19
N ARG A 13 -1.06 -14.77 -7.08
CA ARG A 13 -0.04 -14.62 -8.12
C ARG A 13 1.15 -13.90 -7.51
N SER A 14 2.33 -14.48 -7.60
CA SER A 14 3.58 -13.80 -7.30
C SER A 14 4.31 -13.48 -8.58
N HIS A 15 4.88 -12.29 -8.66
CA HIS A 15 5.71 -11.84 -9.77
C HIS A 15 7.17 -11.79 -9.35
N ARG A 16 8.08 -11.91 -10.30
CA ARG A 16 9.49 -11.60 -10.03
C ARG A 16 9.67 -10.10 -10.09
N PHE A 17 10.47 -9.56 -9.18
CA PHE A 17 10.99 -8.20 -9.36
C PHE A 17 11.84 -8.17 -10.63
N SER A 18 11.78 -7.06 -11.37
CA SER A 18 12.76 -6.78 -12.42
C SER A 18 14.06 -6.29 -11.78
N ASN A 19 15.11 -6.21 -12.58
CA ASN A 19 16.40 -5.69 -12.15
C ASN A 19 16.79 -4.54 -13.09
N ARG A 20 16.90 -3.33 -12.55
CA ARG A 20 17.23 -2.15 -13.33
C ARG A 20 18.69 -2.13 -13.77
N PHE A 21 19.56 -2.62 -12.91
CA PHE A 21 21.02 -2.57 -13.09
C PHE A 21 21.63 -3.96 -13.23
N GLY A 22 20.86 -4.94 -13.71
CA GLY A 22 21.29 -6.34 -13.83
C GLY A 22 22.53 -6.60 -14.68
N ASN A 23 22.94 -5.63 -15.48
CA ASN A 23 24.16 -5.70 -16.30
C ASN A 23 25.38 -5.07 -15.61
N LEU A 24 25.20 -4.48 -14.43
CA LEU A 24 26.28 -3.92 -13.65
C LEU A 24 26.78 -4.92 -12.62
N ASP A 25 28.10 -4.95 -12.40
CA ASP A 25 28.68 -5.71 -11.30
C ASP A 25 28.16 -5.17 -9.96
N PRO A 26 27.91 -6.04 -8.97
CA PRO A 26 27.49 -5.62 -7.64
C PRO A 26 28.50 -4.64 -7.04
N TYR A 27 28.01 -3.48 -6.58
CA TYR A 27 28.84 -2.52 -5.88
C TYR A 27 29.00 -2.96 -4.43
N VAL A 28 30.08 -3.70 -4.19
CA VAL A 28 30.39 -4.24 -2.87
C VAL A 28 31.23 -3.24 -2.09
N ARG A 29 30.75 -2.80 -0.94
CA ARG A 29 31.51 -2.01 0.03
C ARG A 29 32.03 -2.89 1.16
N ALA A 30 33.16 -2.43 1.75
CA ALA A 30 33.66 -3.05 2.97
C ALA A 30 32.61 -3.00 4.09
N GLU A 31 32.55 -4.03 4.92
CA GLU A 31 31.62 -4.13 6.04
C GLU A 31 31.73 -2.92 6.98
N GLU A 32 32.95 -2.49 7.27
CA GLU A 32 33.27 -1.27 8.07
C GLU A 32 32.57 -0.01 7.52
N PHE A 33 32.49 0.14 6.19
CA PHE A 33 31.78 1.25 5.57
C PHE A 33 30.27 1.16 5.79
N LEU A 34 29.71 -0.04 5.67
CA LEU A 34 28.28 -0.28 5.88
C LEU A 34 27.90 -0.10 7.36
N GLU A 35 28.76 -0.54 8.28
CA GLU A 35 28.60 -0.29 9.71
C GLU A 35 28.62 1.20 10.03
N THR A 36 29.58 1.95 9.44
CA THR A 36 29.67 3.40 9.62
C THR A 36 28.43 4.11 9.07
N LEU A 37 27.88 3.65 7.94
CA LEU A 37 26.68 4.21 7.34
C LEU A 37 25.43 3.91 8.15
N GLY A 38 25.32 2.66 8.64
CA GLY A 38 24.17 2.19 9.44
C GLY A 38 24.20 2.67 10.89
N GLY A 39 25.31 3.25 11.33
CA GLY A 39 25.54 3.68 12.69
C GLY A 39 26.28 2.65 13.54
N VAL A 40 27.34 3.09 14.21
CA VAL A 40 28.09 2.29 15.18
C VAL A 40 27.62 2.66 16.58
N ALA A 41 27.51 1.65 17.45
CA ALA A 41 27.32 1.89 18.87
C ALA A 41 28.54 2.66 19.41
N VAL A 42 28.39 3.96 19.60
CA VAL A 42 29.40 4.79 20.25
C VAL A 42 29.09 4.83 21.73
N GLU A 43 29.95 4.20 22.52
CA GLU A 43 29.96 4.15 23.99
C GLU A 43 28.57 4.28 24.67
N GLN A 44 28.10 3.16 25.19
CA GLN A 44 26.95 3.04 26.13
C GLN A 44 25.72 3.92 25.83
N ASP A 45 24.84 3.40 25.03
CA ASP A 45 23.46 3.85 24.78
C ASP A 45 23.16 4.86 23.67
N SER A 46 24.09 5.26 22.82
CA SER A 46 23.74 6.04 21.63
C SER A 46 24.23 5.38 20.35
N LEU A 47 23.30 5.11 19.43
CA LEU A 47 23.61 4.81 18.04
C LEU A 47 23.79 6.13 17.29
N ALA A 48 24.95 6.34 16.67
CA ALA A 48 25.21 7.50 15.84
C ALA A 48 25.65 7.05 14.43
N GLY A 49 25.06 7.60 13.41
CA GLY A 49 25.42 7.34 12.03
C GLY A 49 24.58 8.16 11.06
N PRO A 50 25.04 8.35 9.80
CA PRO A 50 24.34 9.17 8.82
C PRO A 50 22.89 8.74 8.54
N MET A 51 22.59 7.45 8.72
CA MET A 51 21.24 6.93 8.49
C MET A 51 20.31 7.05 9.70
N LEU A 52 20.83 7.30 10.89
CA LEU A 52 20.01 7.44 12.10
C LEU A 52 19.46 8.86 12.28
N GLY A 53 20.00 9.79 11.51
CA GLY A 53 19.68 11.21 11.63
C GLY A 53 20.16 11.80 12.96
N ASP A 54 20.23 13.11 13.00
CA ASP A 54 20.43 13.84 14.25
C ASP A 54 19.07 14.00 14.92
N GLN A 55 18.87 13.42 16.09
CA GLN A 55 17.60 13.54 16.83
C GLN A 55 17.25 15.00 17.18
N GLU A 56 18.25 15.88 17.16
CA GLU A 56 18.08 17.32 17.41
C GLU A 56 17.87 18.14 16.11
N SER A 57 17.87 17.51 14.93
CA SER A 57 17.62 18.22 13.69
C SER A 57 16.17 18.71 13.64
N GLU A 58 15.98 19.97 14.02
CA GLU A 58 14.73 20.73 13.82
C GLU A 58 14.44 21.02 12.33
N THR A 59 15.07 20.31 11.40
CA THR A 59 14.71 20.43 9.99
C THR A 59 13.30 19.88 9.81
N VAL A 60 12.35 20.80 9.94
CA VAL A 60 10.97 20.57 9.52
C VAL A 60 11.02 20.30 8.03
N ALA A 61 10.74 19.06 7.66
CA ALA A 61 10.56 18.75 6.25
C ALA A 61 9.36 19.56 5.74
N ASP A 62 9.47 20.15 4.56
CA ASP A 62 8.36 20.86 3.89
C ASP A 62 7.22 19.92 3.46
N VAL A 63 7.27 18.65 3.88
CA VAL A 63 6.30 17.60 3.55
C VAL A 63 5.55 17.21 4.82
N ASP A 64 4.23 17.34 4.78
CA ASP A 64 3.36 16.92 5.87
C ASP A 64 3.53 15.43 6.21
N ALA A 65 3.54 15.09 7.51
CA ALA A 65 3.68 13.71 7.98
C ALA A 65 2.65 12.75 7.33
N GLY A 66 1.44 13.23 7.05
CA GLY A 66 0.42 12.46 6.36
C GLY A 66 0.85 11.97 4.97
N ILE A 67 1.70 12.73 4.28
CA ILE A 67 2.26 12.34 2.96
C ILE A 67 3.25 11.18 3.11
N ALA A 68 4.09 11.19 4.16
CA ALA A 68 4.99 10.07 4.44
C ALA A 68 4.22 8.78 4.73
N PHE A 69 3.18 8.83 5.56
CA PHE A 69 2.30 7.68 5.81
C PHE A 69 1.52 7.24 4.57
N PHE A 70 1.11 8.18 3.72
CA PHE A 70 0.48 7.82 2.45
C PHE A 70 1.47 7.12 1.51
N GLY A 71 2.75 7.54 1.52
CA GLY A 71 3.84 6.84 0.84
C GLY A 71 4.01 5.41 1.35
N GLN A 72 3.99 5.20 2.66
CA GLN A 72 4.02 3.86 3.25
C GLN A 72 2.83 3.00 2.79
N PHE A 73 1.63 3.57 2.73
CA PHE A 73 0.46 2.87 2.20
C PHE A 73 0.63 2.48 0.73
N ILE A 74 1.21 3.36 -0.10
CA ILE A 74 1.52 3.07 -1.51
C ILE A 74 2.55 1.93 -1.62
N ASP A 75 3.59 1.95 -0.78
CA ASP A 75 4.59 0.89 -0.75
C ASP A 75 3.98 -0.48 -0.42
N HIS A 76 3.07 -0.52 0.55
CA HIS A 76 2.34 -1.73 0.92
C HIS A 76 1.43 -2.23 -0.22
N GLU A 77 0.94 -1.31 -1.03
CA GLU A 77 0.08 -1.63 -2.16
C GLU A 77 0.84 -2.28 -3.32
N ILE A 78 2.07 -1.84 -3.60
CA ILE A 78 2.80 -2.27 -4.80
C ILE A 78 3.91 -3.27 -4.52
N THR A 79 4.29 -3.49 -3.26
CA THR A 79 5.36 -4.43 -2.87
C THR A 79 4.93 -5.29 -1.68
N PHE A 80 5.12 -6.61 -1.78
CA PHE A 80 4.93 -7.54 -0.66
C PHE A 80 5.69 -8.83 -0.91
N ASP A 81 6.63 -9.16 -0.03
CA ASP A 81 7.25 -10.49 0.03
C ASP A 81 7.17 -11.03 1.46
N PRO A 82 6.19 -11.93 1.76
CA PRO A 82 6.05 -12.52 3.08
C PRO A 82 7.15 -13.54 3.42
N THR A 83 8.00 -13.89 2.45
CA THR A 83 9.07 -14.87 2.63
C THR A 83 10.41 -14.23 2.94
N SER A 84 10.55 -12.93 2.71
CA SER A 84 11.76 -12.18 3.04
C SER A 84 11.82 -11.83 4.53
N SER A 85 13.02 -11.67 5.07
CA SER A 85 13.25 -11.25 6.44
C SER A 85 14.54 -10.44 6.51
N LEU A 86 14.54 -9.33 7.23
CA LEU A 86 15.74 -8.54 7.50
C LEU A 86 16.80 -9.30 8.29
N GLU A 87 16.39 -10.33 9.04
CA GLU A 87 17.29 -11.19 9.82
C GLU A 87 18.02 -12.24 8.96
N ARG A 88 17.63 -12.39 7.70
CA ARG A 88 18.21 -13.36 6.78
C ARG A 88 18.91 -12.66 5.64
N ARG A 89 20.07 -13.20 5.23
CA ARG A 89 20.67 -12.82 3.95
C ARG A 89 19.76 -13.38 2.85
N ASN A 90 18.96 -12.51 2.24
CA ASN A 90 18.10 -12.88 1.13
C ASN A 90 18.89 -12.79 -0.17
N ASP A 91 18.66 -13.75 -1.06
CA ASP A 91 19.09 -13.66 -2.44
C ASP A 91 18.17 -12.65 -3.17
N PRO A 92 18.65 -11.49 -3.62
CA PRO A 92 17.83 -10.50 -4.31
C PRO A 92 17.11 -11.05 -5.56
N GLN A 93 17.69 -12.07 -6.20
CA GLN A 93 17.09 -12.71 -7.38
C GLN A 93 15.97 -13.69 -7.03
N ALA A 94 15.93 -14.16 -5.80
CA ALA A 94 14.88 -15.04 -5.29
C ALA A 94 13.67 -14.31 -4.75
N LEU A 95 13.77 -13.00 -4.50
CA LEU A 95 12.66 -12.17 -4.01
C LEU A 95 11.49 -12.18 -4.99
N ARG A 96 10.29 -12.25 -4.46
CA ARG A 96 9.06 -12.25 -5.24
C ARG A 96 8.10 -11.19 -4.72
N ASN A 97 7.41 -10.54 -5.65
CA ASN A 97 6.34 -9.62 -5.31
C ASN A 97 5.01 -10.36 -5.34
N PHE A 98 4.28 -10.34 -4.23
CA PHE A 98 2.94 -10.91 -4.09
C PHE A 98 1.85 -9.83 -4.23
N ARG A 99 2.22 -8.61 -4.60
CA ARG A 99 1.34 -7.54 -5.00
C ARG A 99 1.36 -7.35 -6.51
N THR A 100 0.30 -6.76 -7.03
CA THR A 100 0.29 -6.31 -8.41
C THR A 100 1.19 -5.08 -8.56
N PRO A 101 1.95 -4.95 -9.64
CA PRO A 101 2.78 -3.77 -9.87
C PRO A 101 1.97 -2.60 -10.44
N THR A 102 0.77 -2.42 -9.94
CA THR A 102 -0.20 -1.41 -10.38
C THR A 102 -0.88 -0.79 -9.17
N LEU A 103 -1.40 0.42 -9.33
CA LEU A 103 -2.10 1.14 -8.28
C LEU A 103 -3.59 0.75 -8.29
N ASP A 104 -3.90 -0.49 -7.94
CA ASP A 104 -5.25 -1.08 -8.06
C ASP A 104 -5.94 -1.39 -6.73
N LEU A 105 -5.32 -1.00 -5.60
CA LEU A 105 -5.80 -1.24 -4.24
C LEU A 105 -5.97 -2.74 -3.91
N ASP A 106 -5.04 -3.56 -4.39
CA ASP A 106 -4.99 -4.99 -4.09
C ASP A 106 -4.88 -5.25 -2.57
N SER A 107 -4.19 -4.36 -1.83
CA SER A 107 -4.11 -4.42 -0.37
C SER A 107 -5.46 -4.21 0.32
N VAL A 108 -6.42 -3.55 -0.33
CA VAL A 108 -7.78 -3.33 0.18
C VAL A 108 -8.73 -4.43 -0.26
N TYR A 109 -8.76 -4.75 -1.55
CA TYR A 109 -9.77 -5.63 -2.15
C TYR A 109 -9.40 -7.12 -2.13
N GLY A 110 -8.12 -7.46 -2.01
CA GLY A 110 -7.64 -8.82 -1.83
C GLY A 110 -7.95 -9.81 -2.94
N GLY A 111 -8.23 -9.34 -4.13
CA GLY A 111 -8.60 -10.16 -5.27
C GLY A 111 -10.10 -10.46 -5.40
N GLY A 112 -10.93 -9.83 -4.57
CA GLY A 112 -12.39 -9.96 -4.63
C GLY A 112 -12.97 -10.94 -3.61
N GLU A 113 -14.29 -11.00 -3.57
CA GLU A 113 -15.07 -11.80 -2.63
C GLU A 113 -14.73 -13.30 -2.70
N GLU A 114 -14.61 -13.85 -3.89
CA GLU A 114 -14.29 -15.28 -4.08
C GLU A 114 -12.95 -15.68 -3.45
N VAL A 115 -11.99 -14.75 -3.40
CA VAL A 115 -10.64 -15.01 -2.85
C VAL A 115 -10.57 -14.71 -1.36
N ARG A 116 -11.29 -13.68 -0.92
CA ARG A 116 -11.25 -13.15 0.46
C ARG A 116 -12.65 -12.85 1.00
N PRO A 117 -13.54 -13.83 1.11
CA PRO A 117 -14.94 -13.59 1.51
C PRO A 117 -15.10 -12.88 2.84
N PHE A 118 -14.14 -13.03 3.76
CA PHE A 118 -14.17 -12.41 5.09
C PHE A 118 -13.99 -10.88 5.09
N LEU A 119 -13.67 -10.27 3.95
CA LEU A 119 -13.58 -8.82 3.80
C LEU A 119 -14.91 -8.17 3.44
N TYR A 120 -15.87 -8.97 3.00
CA TYR A 120 -17.11 -8.49 2.37
C TYR A 120 -18.31 -8.67 3.29
N ASP A 121 -19.24 -7.74 3.20
CA ASP A 121 -20.50 -7.76 3.95
C ASP A 121 -21.54 -8.60 3.21
N HIS A 122 -21.74 -9.83 3.67
CA HIS A 122 -22.70 -10.77 3.08
C HIS A 122 -24.15 -10.44 3.44
N ASP A 123 -24.39 -9.50 4.36
CA ASP A 123 -25.74 -8.98 4.64
C ASP A 123 -26.08 -7.80 3.71
N ASP A 124 -25.10 -7.24 2.99
CA ASP A 124 -25.31 -6.21 1.98
C ASP A 124 -25.85 -6.84 0.68
N PRO A 125 -26.86 -6.24 0.03
CA PRO A 125 -27.31 -6.71 -1.27
C PRO A 125 -26.15 -6.78 -2.27
N ASP A 126 -26.05 -7.90 -2.99
CA ASP A 126 -25.00 -8.18 -3.99
C ASP A 126 -23.56 -8.21 -3.40
N THR A 127 -23.43 -8.30 -2.07
CA THR A 127 -22.14 -8.34 -1.36
C THR A 127 -21.18 -7.24 -1.84
N ALA A 128 -21.72 -6.05 -2.09
CA ALA A 128 -20.95 -4.97 -2.71
C ALA A 128 -20.12 -4.18 -1.70
N LYS A 129 -20.44 -4.23 -0.41
CA LYS A 129 -19.74 -3.48 0.63
C LYS A 129 -18.63 -4.29 1.31
N LEU A 130 -17.66 -3.57 1.81
CA LEU A 130 -16.56 -4.11 2.60
C LEU A 130 -16.88 -3.97 4.10
N LEU A 131 -16.49 -4.97 4.89
CA LEU A 131 -16.68 -4.96 6.33
C LEU A 131 -15.77 -3.93 7.03
N THR A 132 -16.33 -3.28 8.03
CA THR A 132 -15.63 -2.48 9.03
C THR A 132 -15.80 -3.10 10.40
N GLY A 133 -15.21 -2.54 11.44
CA GLY A 133 -15.54 -2.92 12.81
C GLY A 133 -17.04 -2.76 13.08
N PRO A 134 -17.62 -3.55 13.99
CA PRO A 134 -19.04 -3.49 14.29
C PRO A 134 -19.44 -2.13 14.85
N ALA A 135 -20.62 -1.65 14.50
CA ALA A 135 -21.19 -0.47 15.15
C ALA A 135 -21.30 -0.71 16.67
N SER A 136 -20.93 0.27 17.46
CA SER A 136 -20.96 0.17 18.91
C SER A 136 -21.39 1.48 19.54
N ASP A 137 -22.22 1.37 20.56
CA ASP A 137 -22.65 2.49 21.41
C ASP A 137 -21.76 2.62 22.68
N ALA A 138 -20.70 1.82 22.80
CA ALA A 138 -19.81 1.88 23.94
C ALA A 138 -19.00 3.18 23.97
N ASP A 139 -18.79 3.70 25.17
CA ASP A 139 -17.94 4.87 25.38
C ASP A 139 -16.50 4.57 24.93
N PRO A 140 -15.93 5.35 23.98
CA PRO A 140 -14.56 5.14 23.51
C PRO A 140 -13.51 5.37 24.60
N THR A 141 -13.87 6.06 25.70
CA THR A 141 -12.97 6.33 26.83
C THR A 141 -12.98 5.21 27.90
N ASP A 142 -13.89 4.26 27.80
CA ASP A 142 -13.95 3.11 28.73
C ASP A 142 -12.82 2.12 28.41
N GLU A 143 -11.72 2.22 29.13
CA GLU A 143 -10.53 1.37 28.95
C GLU A 143 -10.79 -0.11 29.28
N ASP A 144 -11.79 -0.41 30.09
CA ASP A 144 -12.18 -1.79 30.45
C ASP A 144 -13.03 -2.45 29.37
N ALA A 145 -13.64 -1.66 28.47
CA ALA A 145 -14.41 -2.21 27.36
C ALA A 145 -13.49 -2.80 26.27
N PRO A 146 -13.87 -3.91 25.63
CA PRO A 146 -13.13 -4.47 24.51
C PRO A 146 -12.92 -3.41 23.40
N ARG A 147 -11.74 -3.38 22.78
CA ARG A 147 -11.42 -2.41 21.72
C ARG A 147 -12.50 -2.34 20.63
N ALA A 148 -12.98 -3.49 20.16
CA ALA A 148 -14.05 -3.56 19.16
C ALA A 148 -15.35 -2.88 19.64
N ALA A 149 -15.64 -2.90 20.93
CA ALA A 149 -16.79 -2.22 21.50
C ALA A 149 -16.57 -0.71 21.61
N ARG A 150 -15.33 -0.26 21.86
CA ARG A 150 -15.01 1.18 22.00
C ARG A 150 -14.97 1.93 20.68
N PHE A 151 -14.42 1.32 19.63
CA PHE A 151 -14.15 2.00 18.36
C PHE A 151 -15.11 1.65 17.24
N GLY A 152 -15.77 0.49 17.31
CA GLY A 152 -16.83 0.09 16.39
C GLY A 152 -16.48 0.32 14.93
N ALA A 153 -17.38 0.95 14.20
CA ALA A 153 -17.22 1.30 12.79
C ALA A 153 -16.09 2.31 12.50
N SER A 154 -15.41 2.82 13.54
CA SER A 154 -14.22 3.67 13.43
C SER A 154 -12.92 2.88 13.51
N ASP A 155 -12.97 1.55 13.54
CA ASP A 155 -11.83 0.66 13.46
C ASP A 155 -12.00 -0.36 12.31
N LEU A 156 -10.90 -1.00 11.94
CA LEU A 156 -10.91 -2.15 11.04
C LEU A 156 -11.66 -3.32 11.70
N GLN A 157 -12.25 -4.18 10.89
CA GLN A 157 -12.77 -5.44 11.40
C GLN A 157 -11.65 -6.26 12.03
N ARG A 158 -11.89 -6.79 13.24
CA ARG A 158 -10.89 -7.55 14.00
C ARG A 158 -11.42 -8.90 14.45
N ASN A 159 -10.53 -9.88 14.56
CA ASN A 159 -10.83 -11.13 15.22
C ASN A 159 -10.83 -10.97 16.76
N ARG A 160 -11.20 -12.06 17.48
CA ARG A 160 -11.25 -12.05 18.95
C ARG A 160 -9.91 -11.76 19.63
N GLN A 161 -8.78 -11.90 18.93
CA GLN A 161 -7.44 -11.63 19.43
C GLN A 161 -6.99 -10.18 19.13
N GLY A 162 -7.88 -9.35 18.55
CA GLY A 162 -7.60 -7.97 18.19
C GLY A 162 -6.83 -7.77 16.89
N ARG A 163 -6.55 -8.85 16.13
CA ARG A 163 -5.86 -8.74 14.84
C ARG A 163 -6.84 -8.30 13.77
N ALA A 164 -6.48 -7.29 12.98
CA ALA A 164 -7.28 -6.84 11.85
C ALA A 164 -7.45 -7.94 10.79
N LEU A 165 -8.66 -8.05 10.25
CA LEU A 165 -9.02 -8.94 9.16
C LEU A 165 -8.91 -8.14 7.86
N ILE A 166 -7.70 -8.02 7.36
CA ILE A 166 -7.32 -7.29 6.13
C ILE A 166 -6.37 -8.13 5.30
N THR A 167 -6.12 -7.73 4.07
CA THR A 167 -5.25 -8.49 3.15
C THR A 167 -3.77 -8.26 3.38
N ASP A 168 -3.40 -7.10 3.88
CA ASP A 168 -2.01 -6.77 4.18
C ASP A 168 -1.83 -6.49 5.67
N PRO A 169 -1.17 -7.38 6.43
CA PRO A 169 -0.99 -7.19 7.87
C PRO A 169 -0.19 -5.95 8.22
N ARG A 170 0.62 -5.41 7.31
CA ARG A 170 1.38 -4.17 7.52
C ARG A 170 0.45 -2.95 7.63
N ASN A 171 -0.76 -3.02 7.06
CA ASN A 171 -1.75 -1.95 7.18
C ASN A 171 -2.45 -1.89 8.55
N ASP A 172 -1.95 -2.64 9.55
CA ASP A 172 -2.38 -2.55 10.96
C ASP A 172 -1.19 -2.39 11.93
N GLU A 173 0.00 -2.02 11.43
CA GLU A 173 1.19 -1.88 12.28
C GLU A 173 1.17 -0.59 13.12
N ASN A 174 0.50 0.45 12.64
CA ASN A 174 0.29 1.69 13.38
C ASN A 174 -1.10 2.29 13.09
N VAL A 175 -1.52 3.22 13.94
CA VAL A 175 -2.88 3.80 13.86
C VAL A 175 -3.11 4.58 12.58
N VAL A 176 -2.11 5.27 12.04
CA VAL A 176 -2.27 6.13 10.86
C VAL A 176 -2.52 5.28 9.62
N ILE A 177 -1.72 4.23 9.42
CA ILE A 177 -1.90 3.29 8.31
C ILE A 177 -3.23 2.53 8.44
N ALA A 178 -3.60 2.11 9.65
CA ALA A 178 -4.89 1.44 9.89
C ALA A 178 -6.08 2.35 9.54
N GLN A 179 -5.98 3.65 9.84
CA GLN A 179 -7.02 4.63 9.48
C GLN A 179 -7.02 4.96 7.98
N LEU A 180 -5.89 4.92 7.29
CA LEU A 180 -5.84 5.03 5.82
C LEU A 180 -6.53 3.83 5.17
N GLN A 181 -6.22 2.61 5.59
CA GLN A 181 -6.89 1.40 5.13
C GLN A 181 -8.41 1.50 5.35
N LEU A 182 -8.83 1.88 6.56
CA LEU A 182 -10.24 2.06 6.89
C LEU A 182 -10.91 3.16 6.06
N SER A 183 -10.20 4.24 5.76
CA SER A 183 -10.72 5.35 4.95
C SER A 183 -11.05 4.89 3.53
N PHE A 184 -10.21 4.07 2.90
CA PHE A 184 -10.51 3.49 1.59
C PHE A 184 -11.68 2.51 1.63
N ILE A 185 -11.79 1.69 2.69
CA ILE A 185 -12.96 0.80 2.90
C ILE A 185 -14.24 1.62 3.02
N LYS A 186 -14.24 2.66 3.87
CA LYS A 186 -15.41 3.54 4.04
C LYS A 186 -15.75 4.33 2.78
N PHE A 187 -14.72 4.77 2.05
CA PHE A 187 -14.93 5.46 0.78
C PHE A 187 -15.59 4.53 -0.24
N HIS A 188 -15.13 3.29 -0.35
CA HIS A 188 -15.78 2.28 -1.20
C HIS A 188 -17.26 2.10 -0.83
N ASN A 189 -17.54 1.85 0.45
CA ASN A 189 -18.91 1.66 0.92
C ASN A 189 -19.81 2.88 0.62
N ARG A 190 -19.25 4.10 0.78
CA ARG A 190 -19.98 5.33 0.45
C ARG A 190 -20.24 5.48 -1.04
N VAL A 191 -19.29 5.07 -1.89
CA VAL A 191 -19.50 5.05 -3.35
C VAL A 191 -20.57 4.03 -3.74
N VAL A 192 -20.61 2.85 -3.12
CA VAL A 192 -21.68 1.87 -3.32
C VAL A 192 -23.05 2.48 -3.00
N ASP A 193 -23.17 3.16 -1.84
CA ASP A 193 -24.41 3.84 -1.44
C ASP A 193 -24.82 4.91 -2.45
N TYR A 194 -23.84 5.70 -2.93
CA TYR A 194 -24.08 6.74 -3.92
C TYR A 194 -24.57 6.17 -5.26
N LEU A 195 -23.93 5.12 -5.75
CA LEU A 195 -24.33 4.44 -6.98
C LEU A 195 -25.77 3.88 -6.92
N ARG A 196 -26.18 3.42 -5.73
CA ARG A 196 -27.54 2.91 -5.48
C ARG A 196 -28.59 4.01 -5.26
N SER A 197 -28.18 5.23 -4.95
CA SER A 197 -29.10 6.34 -4.62
C SER A 197 -29.75 7.01 -5.83
N GLY A 198 -29.56 6.56 -7.02
CA GLY A 198 -30.08 7.20 -8.21
C GLY A 198 -29.26 8.40 -8.71
N ASP A 199 -28.70 9.21 -7.83
CA ASP A 199 -27.83 10.35 -8.20
C ASP A 199 -26.53 9.89 -8.86
N GLY A 200 -26.05 8.70 -8.49
CA GLY A 200 -24.83 8.09 -9.04
C GLY A 200 -25.08 7.10 -10.16
N HIS A 201 -26.33 6.82 -10.52
CA HIS A 201 -26.67 5.77 -11.48
C HIS A 201 -26.04 6.00 -12.88
N GLU A 202 -25.82 7.26 -13.26
CA GLU A 202 -25.16 7.60 -14.53
C GLU A 202 -23.69 7.18 -14.59
N LEU A 203 -23.05 6.91 -13.45
CA LEU A 203 -21.67 6.46 -13.35
C LEU A 203 -21.51 4.94 -13.56
N LEU A 204 -22.62 4.21 -13.58
CA LEU A 204 -22.63 2.81 -13.98
C LEU A 204 -22.45 2.73 -15.50
N GLU A 205 -21.59 1.83 -15.93
CA GLU A 205 -21.43 1.58 -17.37
C GLU A 205 -22.68 0.90 -17.93
N THR A 206 -23.45 1.64 -18.70
CA THR A 206 -24.75 1.19 -19.25
C THR A 206 -24.63 0.06 -20.28
N SER A 207 -23.44 -0.23 -20.75
CA SER A 207 -23.17 -1.29 -21.74
C SER A 207 -22.83 -2.66 -21.13
N SER A 208 -22.65 -2.72 -19.83
CA SER A 208 -22.41 -3.95 -19.08
C SER A 208 -23.38 -4.02 -17.91
N ASP A 209 -23.79 -5.23 -17.53
CA ASP A 209 -24.48 -5.47 -16.26
C ASP A 209 -23.48 -5.23 -15.09
N GLU A 210 -22.84 -4.04 -15.07
CA GLU A 210 -21.84 -3.70 -14.05
C GLU A 210 -22.51 -3.60 -12.69
N HIS A 211 -22.16 -4.48 -11.80
CA HIS A 211 -22.64 -4.46 -10.43
C HIS A 211 -22.04 -3.27 -9.64
N ALA A 212 -22.78 -2.80 -8.64
CA ALA A 212 -22.36 -1.66 -7.80
C ALA A 212 -20.95 -1.85 -7.19
N TYR A 213 -20.55 -3.07 -6.89
CA TYR A 213 -19.21 -3.40 -6.42
C TYR A 213 -18.11 -3.04 -7.42
N GLU A 214 -18.24 -3.50 -8.67
CA GLU A 214 -17.22 -3.27 -9.71
C GLU A 214 -17.12 -1.78 -10.07
N ALA A 215 -18.26 -1.10 -10.16
CA ALA A 215 -18.30 0.33 -10.39
C ALA A 215 -17.65 1.11 -9.24
N ALA A 216 -17.97 0.78 -8.00
CA ALA A 216 -17.35 1.41 -6.82
C ALA A 216 -15.84 1.14 -6.77
N ARG A 217 -15.41 -0.10 -6.99
CA ARG A 217 -14.00 -0.47 -7.06
C ARG A 217 -13.26 0.32 -8.13
N ARG A 218 -13.84 0.46 -9.32
CA ARG A 218 -13.28 1.25 -10.43
C ARG A 218 -13.12 2.71 -10.05
N LEU A 219 -14.16 3.34 -9.49
CA LEU A 219 -14.15 4.73 -9.10
C LEU A 219 -13.14 5.00 -7.97
N VAL A 220 -13.11 4.15 -6.94
CA VAL A 220 -12.16 4.29 -5.82
C VAL A 220 -10.71 4.14 -6.30
N ARG A 221 -10.43 3.18 -7.20
CA ARG A 221 -9.10 3.05 -7.81
C ARG A 221 -8.69 4.29 -8.58
N TRP A 222 -9.58 4.88 -9.36
CA TRP A 222 -9.27 6.10 -10.09
C TRP A 222 -8.95 7.27 -9.16
N HIS A 223 -9.68 7.43 -8.05
CA HIS A 223 -9.38 8.43 -7.05
C HIS A 223 -8.02 8.18 -6.39
N TYR A 224 -7.72 6.94 -6.02
CA TYR A 224 -6.41 6.57 -5.48
C TYR A 224 -5.27 6.87 -6.47
N GLN A 225 -5.41 6.46 -7.71
CA GLN A 225 -4.43 6.76 -8.77
C GLN A 225 -4.26 8.26 -8.96
N TRP A 226 -5.35 9.00 -8.92
CA TRP A 226 -5.30 10.47 -9.01
C TRP A 226 -4.53 11.08 -7.82
N LEU A 227 -4.81 10.63 -6.60
CA LEU A 227 -4.09 11.08 -5.41
C LEU A 227 -2.59 10.79 -5.51
N VAL A 228 -2.19 9.61 -5.98
CA VAL A 228 -0.78 9.28 -6.18
C VAL A 228 -0.14 10.20 -7.21
N LEU A 229 -0.76 10.38 -8.37
CA LEU A 229 -0.17 11.11 -9.50
C LEU A 229 -0.17 12.62 -9.32
N HIS A 230 -1.18 13.17 -8.62
CA HIS A 230 -1.39 14.62 -8.57
C HIS A 230 -1.17 15.23 -7.18
N GLU A 231 -1.19 14.41 -6.12
CA GLU A 231 -0.97 14.89 -4.76
C GLU A 231 0.34 14.36 -4.16
N PHE A 232 0.60 13.06 -4.26
CA PHE A 232 1.77 12.45 -3.63
C PHE A 232 3.07 12.71 -4.40
N LEU A 233 3.14 12.27 -5.66
CA LEU A 233 4.37 12.40 -6.46
C LEU A 233 4.87 13.85 -6.58
N PRO A 234 4.02 14.88 -6.76
CA PRO A 234 4.51 16.26 -6.82
C PRO A 234 5.13 16.79 -5.52
N ARG A 235 4.84 16.14 -4.38
CA ARG A 235 5.43 16.53 -3.09
C ARG A 235 6.76 15.85 -2.77
N ILE A 236 7.05 14.73 -3.44
CA ILE A 236 8.25 13.92 -3.13
C ILE A 236 9.24 13.83 -4.31
N CYS A 237 8.80 14.14 -5.52
CA CYS A 237 9.62 14.07 -6.72
C CYS A 237 9.90 15.46 -7.28
N ASP A 238 11.05 15.58 -7.97
CA ASP A 238 11.36 16.80 -8.71
C ASP A 238 10.33 17.08 -9.81
N GLY A 239 9.78 18.30 -9.82
CA GLY A 239 8.73 18.71 -10.76
C GLY A 239 9.16 18.61 -12.21
N SER A 240 10.43 18.92 -12.53
CA SER A 240 10.95 18.84 -13.90
C SER A 240 10.98 17.40 -14.43
N VAL A 241 11.26 16.44 -13.56
CA VAL A 241 11.23 15.00 -13.91
C VAL A 241 9.81 14.53 -14.16
N LEU A 242 8.87 14.98 -13.34
CA LEU A 242 7.45 14.63 -13.53
C LEU A 242 6.90 15.23 -14.83
N ASP A 243 7.27 16.46 -15.15
CA ASP A 243 6.84 17.13 -16.37
C ASP A 243 7.47 16.49 -17.62
N ASP A 244 8.73 16.06 -17.54
CA ASP A 244 9.36 15.30 -18.63
C ASP A 244 8.65 13.96 -18.87
N ILE A 245 8.34 13.21 -17.81
CA ILE A 245 7.60 11.94 -17.92
C ILE A 245 6.19 12.16 -18.52
N ARG A 246 5.50 13.23 -18.12
CA ARG A 246 4.17 13.57 -18.67
C ARG A 246 4.23 13.94 -20.13
N ALA A 247 5.25 14.70 -20.55
CA ALA A 247 5.40 15.18 -21.92
C ALA A 247 5.96 14.11 -22.88
N ASN A 248 6.93 13.35 -22.45
CA ASN A 248 7.75 12.47 -23.29
C ASN A 248 7.58 10.98 -22.97
N GLY A 249 6.83 10.65 -21.92
CA GLY A 249 6.67 9.27 -21.45
C GLY A 249 7.91 8.75 -20.73
N ARG A 250 8.00 7.42 -20.59
CA ARG A 250 9.09 6.76 -19.88
C ARG A 250 10.33 6.60 -20.76
N SER A 251 11.37 7.40 -20.50
CA SER A 251 12.61 7.38 -21.29
C SER A 251 13.64 6.39 -20.74
N TYR A 252 13.65 6.15 -19.43
CA TYR A 252 14.71 5.41 -18.74
C TYR A 252 14.29 4.00 -18.30
N PHE A 253 13.00 3.77 -18.15
CA PHE A 253 12.45 2.46 -17.80
C PHE A 253 11.59 1.94 -18.97
N LEU A 254 12.27 1.59 -20.03
CA LEU A 254 11.65 1.01 -21.22
C LEU A 254 11.87 -0.49 -21.23
N GLN A 255 10.81 -1.23 -20.98
CA GLN A 255 10.69 -2.64 -21.36
C GLN A 255 9.39 -2.79 -22.16
N PRO A 256 9.41 -2.49 -23.46
CA PRO A 256 8.20 -2.45 -24.28
C PRO A 256 7.46 -3.80 -24.34
N ASP A 257 8.17 -4.90 -24.17
CA ASP A 257 7.65 -6.26 -24.37
C ASP A 257 7.56 -7.11 -23.10
N THR A 258 7.83 -6.51 -21.92
CA THR A 258 7.72 -7.24 -20.64
C THR A 258 6.50 -6.77 -19.84
N PRO A 259 5.85 -7.69 -19.12
CA PRO A 259 4.79 -7.32 -18.19
C PRO A 259 5.28 -6.25 -17.21
N THR A 260 4.39 -5.35 -16.79
CA THR A 260 4.67 -4.34 -15.76
C THR A 260 5.26 -5.03 -14.52
N SER A 261 6.40 -4.57 -14.06
CA SER A 261 7.10 -5.12 -12.90
C SER A 261 7.75 -4.00 -12.10
N ILE A 262 7.91 -4.22 -10.80
CA ILE A 262 8.67 -3.33 -9.93
C ILE A 262 10.13 -3.77 -9.95
N PRO A 263 11.10 -2.86 -10.16
CA PRO A 263 12.51 -3.22 -10.03
C PRO A 263 12.87 -3.50 -8.57
N VAL A 264 13.73 -4.47 -8.33
CA VAL A 264 14.16 -4.86 -6.97
C VAL A 264 14.82 -3.70 -6.21
N GLU A 265 15.44 -2.78 -6.92
CA GLU A 265 16.04 -1.57 -6.36
C GLU A 265 14.99 -0.62 -5.77
N PHE A 266 13.75 -0.69 -6.21
CA PHE A 266 12.67 0.13 -5.66
C PHE A 266 12.35 -0.26 -4.20
N PRO A 267 11.94 -1.52 -3.88
CA PRO A 267 11.66 -1.89 -2.49
C PRO A 267 12.90 -1.88 -1.60
N CYS A 268 14.09 -2.13 -2.15
CA CYS A 268 15.32 -2.18 -1.35
C CYS A 268 15.95 -0.80 -1.07
N ALA A 269 15.66 0.22 -1.89
CA ALA A 269 16.26 1.54 -1.76
C ALA A 269 15.22 2.66 -1.66
N ALA A 270 14.34 2.82 -2.64
CA ALA A 270 13.40 3.93 -2.68
C ALA A 270 12.34 3.85 -1.57
N CYS A 271 11.78 2.67 -1.32
CA CYS A 271 10.89 2.44 -0.17
C CYS A 271 11.59 2.68 1.16
N GLY A 272 12.84 2.19 1.30
CA GLY A 272 13.64 2.40 2.50
C GLY A 272 13.84 3.88 2.85
N TYR A 273 14.00 4.73 1.82
CA TYR A 273 14.05 6.19 2.01
C TYR A 273 12.72 6.73 2.57
N GLY A 274 11.58 6.28 2.06
CA GLY A 274 10.26 6.69 2.55
C GLY A 274 10.07 6.33 4.03
N HIS A 275 10.46 5.13 4.44
CA HIS A 275 10.37 4.70 5.84
C HIS A 275 11.23 5.55 6.79
N SER A 276 12.38 6.04 6.34
CA SER A 276 13.25 6.90 7.16
C SER A 276 12.64 8.28 7.44
N GLN A 277 11.58 8.68 6.76
CA GLN A 277 10.89 9.96 6.98
C GLN A 277 9.86 9.89 8.12
N ILE A 278 9.48 8.69 8.54
CA ILE A 278 8.57 8.47 9.67
C ILE A 278 9.41 8.59 10.94
N ARG A 279 9.11 9.57 11.76
CA ARG A 279 9.73 9.81 13.06
C ARG A 279 8.78 9.45 14.18
N ASP A 280 9.34 9.08 15.33
CA ASP A 280 8.61 8.80 16.57
C ASP A 280 7.88 10.04 17.12
#